data_34b27dd1acc7c79010beaf6d3c3ca2a8
#
_entry.id   34b27dd1acc7c79010beaf6d3c3ca2a8
#
_cell.length_a   1.000
_cell.length_b   1.000
_cell.length_c   1.000
_cell.angle_alpha   90.00
_cell.angle_beta   90.00
_cell.angle_gamma   90.00
#
_symmetry.space_group_name_H-M   'P 1'
#
loop_
_entity.id
_entity.type
_entity.pdbx_description
1 polymer ?
#
loop_
_entity_poly.entity_id
_entity_poly.type
_entity_poly.pdbx_seq_one_letter_code
_entity_poly.pdbx_strand_id
1 'polypeptide(L)'
;MIRTISIPYYTSSMDLHVEEKNLKTVITAKTEDYVPEKSPKELIEDALEHPIGTPKLSELAKGKNKVVLVTSDHTRAVPSRLTLPILLKEIRKGNPDADIIILIATGLHRETTEEEQRRMFGDDIVDHEKISVNHAFQNEEFAFVRELPSGAELWVNRLALGCDLLVTEGFIEPHFFAGFSGGRKSILPGICNAATVNENHSYKAISSPFSTTGVLEHNPIHEDMVCAARAVNVQFILNVALNAEKQVIAAFAGDLEQAHEKGVSFVRSLAQCPCTTGDIVITSNGGYPLDQNLYQSPKAVATAEACCREGG
;
A
#
# COMPACT_ATOMS: atom_id res chain seq x y z
N MET A 1 -32.31 14.40 -20.48
CA MET A 1 -32.61 13.34 -19.48
C MET A 1 -31.72 13.58 -18.24
N ILE A 2 -32.13 13.05 -17.08
CA ILE A 2 -31.30 13.07 -15.87
C ILE A 2 -30.61 11.70 -15.79
N ARG A 3 -29.32 11.68 -15.61
CA ARG A 3 -28.51 10.47 -15.33
C ARG A 3 -28.19 10.42 -13.84
N THR A 4 -28.41 9.29 -13.23
CA THR A 4 -28.03 9.04 -11.85
C THR A 4 -26.69 8.29 -11.83
N ILE A 5 -25.76 8.77 -11.02
CA ILE A 5 -24.42 8.22 -10.83
C ILE A 5 -24.26 7.96 -9.35
N SER A 6 -24.02 6.70 -8.97
CA SER A 6 -23.78 6.32 -7.57
C SER A 6 -22.31 6.53 -7.23
N ILE A 7 -22.05 7.29 -6.16
CA ILE A 7 -20.69 7.64 -5.71
C ILE A 7 -20.45 6.97 -4.35
N PRO A 8 -19.36 6.21 -4.17
CA PRO A 8 -19.03 5.59 -2.88
C PRO A 8 -18.92 6.62 -1.76
N TYR A 9 -19.56 6.36 -0.63
CA TYR A 9 -19.56 7.19 0.56
C TYR A 9 -19.61 6.32 1.81
N TYR A 10 -18.54 6.31 2.61
CA TYR A 10 -18.37 5.44 3.78
C TYR A 10 -18.67 3.97 3.43
N THR A 11 -19.63 3.33 4.11
CA THR A 11 -20.08 1.96 3.83
C THR A 11 -21.32 1.90 2.93
N SER A 12 -21.68 3.00 2.29
CA SER A 12 -22.84 3.14 1.42
C SER A 12 -22.48 3.90 0.14
N SER A 13 -23.44 4.47 -0.53
CA SER A 13 -23.26 5.36 -1.68
C SER A 13 -24.18 6.57 -1.62
N MET A 14 -23.82 7.62 -2.34
CA MET A 14 -24.63 8.80 -2.59
C MET A 14 -24.96 8.88 -4.07
N ASP A 15 -26.21 9.17 -4.40
CA ASP A 15 -26.65 9.34 -5.78
C ASP A 15 -26.50 10.79 -6.24
N LEU A 16 -25.75 11.00 -7.29
CA LEU A 16 -25.59 12.25 -8.01
C LEU A 16 -26.54 12.27 -9.21
N HIS A 17 -27.43 13.25 -9.28
CA HIS A 17 -28.34 13.44 -10.38
C HIS A 17 -27.84 14.56 -11.30
N VAL A 18 -27.45 14.25 -12.53
CA VAL A 18 -26.89 15.20 -13.49
C VAL A 18 -27.72 15.20 -14.78
N GLU A 19 -28.03 16.38 -15.31
CA GLU A 19 -28.58 16.46 -16.66
C GLU A 19 -27.56 15.98 -17.71
N GLU A 20 -27.94 15.06 -18.56
CA GLU A 20 -27.03 14.46 -19.57
C GLU A 20 -26.30 15.49 -20.45
N LYS A 21 -26.96 16.62 -20.78
CA LYS A 21 -26.32 17.70 -21.56
C LYS A 21 -25.14 18.35 -20.83
N ASN A 22 -25.09 18.26 -19.51
CA ASN A 22 -24.06 18.81 -18.64
C ASN A 22 -23.02 17.76 -18.22
N LEU A 23 -23.28 16.48 -18.52
CA LEU A 23 -22.35 15.37 -18.17
C LEU A 23 -21.39 15.13 -19.33
N LYS A 24 -20.14 15.53 -19.12
CA LYS A 24 -19.08 15.30 -20.12
C LYS A 24 -18.63 13.84 -20.16
N THR A 25 -18.34 13.27 -18.99
CA THR A 25 -17.94 11.87 -18.85
C THR A 25 -18.06 11.40 -17.40
N VAL A 26 -18.08 10.10 -17.21
CA VAL A 26 -17.83 9.42 -15.94
C VAL A 26 -16.55 8.64 -16.11
N ILE A 27 -15.54 8.95 -15.30
CA ILE A 27 -14.26 8.26 -15.32
C ILE A 27 -14.31 7.15 -14.27
N THR A 28 -14.19 5.92 -14.73
CA THR A 28 -14.08 4.73 -13.89
C THR A 28 -12.80 3.98 -14.22
N ALA A 29 -12.21 3.34 -13.23
CA ALA A 29 -11.05 2.47 -13.46
C ALA A 29 -11.51 1.17 -14.13
N LYS A 30 -10.71 0.65 -15.06
CA LYS A 30 -10.99 -0.65 -15.71
C LYS A 30 -10.86 -1.84 -14.76
N THR A 31 -10.45 -1.60 -13.52
CA THR A 31 -10.44 -2.61 -12.44
C THR A 31 -11.83 -3.14 -12.13
N GLU A 32 -12.89 -2.36 -12.42
CA GLU A 32 -14.28 -2.79 -12.22
C GLU A 32 -14.72 -3.83 -13.26
N ASP A 33 -14.19 -3.73 -14.49
CA ASP A 33 -14.50 -4.64 -15.59
C ASP A 33 -13.53 -5.82 -15.67
N TYR A 34 -12.45 -5.80 -14.88
CA TYR A 34 -11.44 -6.84 -14.91
C TYR A 34 -11.88 -8.07 -14.11
N VAL A 35 -12.06 -9.18 -14.80
CA VAL A 35 -12.42 -10.48 -14.20
C VAL A 35 -11.18 -11.37 -14.19
N PRO A 36 -10.61 -11.69 -13.02
CA PRO A 36 -9.48 -12.61 -12.94
C PRO A 36 -9.92 -14.06 -13.25
N GLU A 37 -9.03 -14.83 -13.86
CA GLU A 37 -9.28 -16.25 -14.18
C GLU A 37 -9.23 -17.16 -12.94
N LYS A 38 -8.60 -16.72 -11.87
CA LYS A 38 -8.38 -17.44 -10.61
C LYS A 38 -9.06 -16.75 -9.44
N SER A 39 -9.39 -17.50 -8.41
CA SER A 39 -9.87 -16.93 -7.15
C SER A 39 -8.78 -16.10 -6.45
N PRO A 40 -9.14 -15.14 -5.56
CA PRO A 40 -8.18 -14.35 -4.78
C PRO A 40 -7.09 -15.18 -4.09
N LYS A 41 -7.47 -16.32 -3.52
CA LYS A 41 -6.53 -17.22 -2.85
C LYS A 41 -5.55 -17.85 -3.85
N GLU A 42 -6.06 -18.37 -4.96
CA GLU A 42 -5.23 -18.99 -6.01
C GLU A 42 -4.26 -17.98 -6.64
N LEU A 43 -4.66 -16.72 -6.82
CA LEU A 43 -3.78 -15.66 -7.32
C LEU A 43 -2.60 -15.41 -6.37
N ILE A 44 -2.84 -15.40 -5.05
CA ILE A 44 -1.80 -15.22 -4.04
C ILE A 44 -0.89 -16.44 -3.97
N GLU A 45 -1.46 -17.65 -3.92
CA GLU A 45 -0.70 -18.90 -3.88
C GLU A 45 0.18 -19.07 -5.13
N ASP A 46 -0.34 -18.72 -6.31
CA ASP A 46 0.41 -18.75 -7.57
C ASP A 46 1.59 -17.75 -7.58
N ALA A 47 1.36 -16.53 -7.08
CA ALA A 47 2.42 -15.52 -6.96
C ALA A 47 3.54 -15.97 -6.00
N LEU A 48 3.21 -16.66 -4.92
CA LEU A 48 4.20 -17.20 -3.97
C LEU A 48 4.93 -18.43 -4.53
N GLU A 49 4.27 -19.22 -5.37
CA GLU A 49 4.87 -20.38 -6.04
C GLU A 49 5.84 -19.95 -7.17
N HIS A 50 5.55 -18.80 -7.81
CA HIS A 50 6.34 -18.24 -8.91
C HIS A 50 6.83 -16.82 -8.61
N PRO A 51 7.66 -16.62 -7.56
CA PRO A 51 8.09 -15.28 -7.16
C PRO A 51 8.99 -14.64 -8.22
N ILE A 52 8.90 -13.32 -8.32
CA ILE A 52 9.63 -12.52 -9.29
C ILE A 52 10.99 -12.12 -8.70
N GLY A 53 12.09 -12.49 -9.36
CA GLY A 53 13.43 -12.00 -9.04
C GLY A 53 14.04 -12.49 -7.72
N THR A 54 13.44 -13.49 -7.07
CA THR A 54 13.93 -14.06 -5.80
C THR A 54 13.52 -15.53 -5.66
N PRO A 55 14.18 -16.33 -4.81
CA PRO A 55 13.69 -17.66 -4.43
C PRO A 55 12.32 -17.61 -3.75
N LYS A 56 11.65 -18.76 -3.61
CA LYS A 56 10.38 -18.89 -2.88
C LYS A 56 10.54 -18.44 -1.42
N LEU A 57 9.50 -17.90 -0.85
CA LEU A 57 9.51 -17.45 0.55
C LEU A 57 9.87 -18.58 1.51
N SER A 58 9.38 -19.79 1.26
CA SER A 58 9.76 -20.99 2.04
C SER A 58 11.24 -21.36 1.93
N GLU A 59 11.89 -21.04 0.82
CA GLU A 59 13.34 -21.24 0.66
C GLU A 59 14.13 -20.17 1.40
N LEU A 60 13.71 -18.92 1.32
CA LEU A 60 14.30 -17.80 2.06
C LEU A 60 14.17 -17.98 3.58
N ALA A 61 13.08 -18.60 4.06
CA ALA A 61 12.83 -18.84 5.47
C ALA A 61 13.70 -19.95 6.08
N LYS A 62 14.37 -20.79 5.27
CA LYS A 62 15.24 -21.85 5.79
C LYS A 62 16.37 -21.29 6.66
N GLY A 63 16.43 -21.75 7.91
CA GLY A 63 17.43 -21.32 8.90
C GLY A 63 17.28 -19.90 9.40
N LYS A 64 16.17 -19.24 9.13
CA LYS A 64 15.83 -17.90 9.64
C LYS A 64 15.03 -18.02 10.93
N ASN A 65 15.63 -17.66 12.06
CA ASN A 65 15.01 -17.82 13.36
C ASN A 65 14.06 -16.67 13.71
N LYS A 66 14.46 -15.43 13.38
CA LYS A 66 13.66 -14.23 13.62
C LYS A 66 13.12 -13.68 12.31
N VAL A 67 11.81 -13.70 12.14
CA VAL A 67 11.13 -13.20 10.96
C VAL A 67 10.25 -12.02 11.36
N VAL A 68 10.34 -10.92 10.62
CA VAL A 68 9.40 -9.81 10.75
C VAL A 68 8.58 -9.72 9.47
N LEU A 69 7.26 -9.78 9.64
CA LEU A 69 6.28 -9.62 8.59
C LEU A 69 5.57 -8.28 8.77
N VAL A 70 5.93 -7.30 7.94
CA VAL A 70 5.35 -5.96 7.99
C VAL A 70 4.03 -5.95 7.23
N THR A 71 2.97 -5.51 7.88
CA THR A 71 1.63 -5.33 7.31
C THR A 71 1.14 -3.90 7.48
N SER A 72 0.09 -3.53 6.75
CA SER A 72 -0.51 -2.20 6.84
C SER A 72 -1.45 -2.07 8.04
N ASP A 73 -1.75 -0.82 8.42
CA ASP A 73 -2.69 -0.47 9.48
C ASP A 73 -4.16 -0.47 9.03
N HIS A 74 -5.06 -0.17 9.98
CA HIS A 74 -6.52 -0.12 9.81
C HIS A 74 -7.02 0.90 8.76
N THR A 75 -6.17 1.80 8.29
CA THR A 75 -6.55 2.82 7.28
C THR A 75 -6.34 2.32 5.85
N ARG A 76 -5.86 1.09 5.68
CA ARG A 76 -5.56 0.49 4.37
C ARG A 76 -6.47 -0.70 4.08
N ALA A 77 -6.83 -0.84 2.81
CA ALA A 77 -7.69 -1.92 2.34
C ALA A 77 -6.93 -3.22 2.02
N VAL A 78 -5.76 -3.45 2.65
CA VAL A 78 -5.03 -4.71 2.47
C VAL A 78 -5.88 -5.87 2.97
N PRO A 79 -6.10 -6.93 2.17
CA PRO A 79 -6.90 -8.07 2.58
C PRO A 79 -6.09 -9.04 3.48
N SER A 80 -5.52 -8.52 4.56
CA SER A 80 -4.58 -9.24 5.43
C SER A 80 -5.19 -10.48 6.08
N ARG A 81 -6.51 -10.52 6.22
CA ARG A 81 -7.24 -11.74 6.64
C ARG A 81 -7.05 -12.91 5.66
N LEU A 82 -6.77 -12.61 4.40
CA LEU A 82 -6.49 -13.61 3.37
C LEU A 82 -4.99 -13.84 3.19
N THR A 83 -4.20 -12.76 3.13
CA THR A 83 -2.77 -12.81 2.79
C THR A 83 -1.90 -13.31 3.94
N LEU A 84 -2.13 -12.87 5.19
CA LEU A 84 -1.31 -13.27 6.35
C LEU A 84 -1.29 -14.78 6.60
N PRO A 85 -2.43 -15.51 6.64
CA PRO A 85 -2.39 -16.96 6.84
C PRO A 85 -1.57 -17.70 5.78
N ILE A 86 -1.60 -17.23 4.52
CA ILE A 86 -0.88 -17.83 3.41
C ILE A 86 0.64 -17.54 3.56
N LEU A 87 1.01 -16.30 3.88
CA LEU A 87 2.41 -15.90 4.12
C LEU A 87 3.01 -16.65 5.30
N LEU A 88 2.30 -16.70 6.43
CA LEU A 88 2.72 -17.42 7.63
C LEU A 88 2.95 -18.92 7.36
N LYS A 89 2.03 -19.52 6.59
CA LYS A 89 2.16 -20.91 6.16
C LYS A 89 3.40 -21.13 5.30
N GLU A 90 3.69 -20.24 4.34
CA GLU A 90 4.89 -20.36 3.50
C GLU A 90 6.18 -20.14 4.30
N ILE A 91 6.21 -19.22 5.26
CA ILE A 91 7.37 -19.03 6.14
C ILE A 91 7.61 -20.31 6.97
N ARG A 92 6.56 -20.84 7.63
CA ARG A 92 6.66 -22.05 8.46
C ARG A 92 6.95 -23.32 7.67
N LYS A 93 6.63 -23.38 6.39
CA LYS A 93 7.05 -24.45 5.49
C LYS A 93 8.57 -24.49 5.32
N GLY A 94 9.24 -23.34 5.34
CA GLY A 94 10.70 -23.23 5.32
C GLY A 94 11.35 -23.42 6.69
N ASN A 95 10.78 -22.87 7.74
CA ASN A 95 11.22 -23.04 9.12
C ASN A 95 9.99 -23.08 10.07
N PRO A 96 9.56 -24.27 10.52
CA PRO A 96 8.41 -24.43 11.42
C PRO A 96 8.57 -23.72 12.78
N ASP A 97 9.81 -23.57 13.25
CA ASP A 97 10.15 -23.02 14.56
C ASP A 97 10.51 -21.51 14.49
N ALA A 98 10.29 -20.85 13.35
CA ALA A 98 10.57 -19.43 13.20
C ALA A 98 9.78 -18.58 14.21
N ASP A 99 10.47 -17.70 14.93
CA ASP A 99 9.86 -16.66 15.74
C ASP A 99 9.40 -15.52 14.86
N ILE A 100 8.09 -15.49 14.55
CA ILE A 100 7.50 -14.55 13.61
C ILE A 100 6.83 -13.41 14.39
N ILE A 101 7.15 -12.16 14.04
CA ILE A 101 6.48 -10.97 14.54
C ILE A 101 5.77 -10.30 13.38
N ILE A 102 4.47 -10.09 13.50
CA ILE A 102 3.69 -9.25 12.60
C ILE A 102 3.82 -7.81 13.09
N LEU A 103 4.47 -6.95 12.29
CA LEU A 103 4.68 -5.54 12.61
C LEU A 103 3.70 -4.68 11.81
N ILE A 104 2.78 -4.00 12.50
CA ILE A 104 1.79 -3.12 11.88
C ILE A 104 2.44 -1.77 11.57
N ALA A 105 2.50 -1.43 10.29
CA ALA A 105 3.08 -0.20 9.75
C ALA A 105 2.08 0.95 9.81
N THR A 106 2.14 1.77 10.84
CA THR A 106 1.24 2.92 11.07
C THR A 106 1.70 4.20 10.38
N GLY A 107 3.00 4.33 10.05
CA GLY A 107 3.53 5.65 9.69
C GLY A 107 3.21 6.66 10.80
N LEU A 108 2.57 7.79 10.44
CA LEU A 108 2.12 8.82 11.38
C LEU A 108 0.67 8.63 11.87
N HIS A 109 0.03 7.52 11.52
CA HIS A 109 -1.33 7.27 11.98
C HIS A 109 -1.33 6.86 13.46
N ARG A 110 -2.51 6.93 14.08
CA ARG A 110 -2.70 6.38 15.42
C ARG A 110 -2.48 4.88 15.45
N GLU A 111 -2.26 4.38 16.62
CA GLU A 111 -2.18 2.94 16.87
C GLU A 111 -3.43 2.20 16.39
N THR A 112 -3.24 0.99 15.86
CA THR A 112 -4.31 0.06 15.48
C THR A 112 -4.77 -0.69 16.70
N THR A 113 -6.03 -0.54 17.08
CA THR A 113 -6.61 -1.20 18.27
C THR A 113 -6.73 -2.71 18.08
N GLU A 114 -6.82 -3.46 19.17
CA GLU A 114 -7.01 -4.93 19.10
C GLU A 114 -8.30 -5.30 18.36
N GLU A 115 -9.38 -4.55 18.54
CA GLU A 115 -10.63 -4.76 17.79
C GLU A 115 -10.42 -4.60 16.27
N GLU A 116 -9.62 -3.60 15.87
CA GLU A 116 -9.26 -3.39 14.47
C GLU A 116 -8.34 -4.52 13.95
N GLN A 117 -7.39 -4.98 14.77
CA GLN A 117 -6.53 -6.12 14.43
C GLN A 117 -7.38 -7.38 14.19
N ARG A 118 -8.35 -7.68 15.08
CA ARG A 118 -9.26 -8.82 14.92
C ARG A 118 -10.10 -8.72 13.63
N ARG A 119 -10.55 -7.53 13.30
CA ARG A 119 -11.28 -7.28 12.05
C ARG A 119 -10.39 -7.47 10.82
N MET A 120 -9.14 -6.99 10.87
CA MET A 120 -8.19 -7.03 9.76
C MET A 120 -7.59 -8.42 9.54
N PHE A 121 -7.21 -9.10 10.63
CA PHE A 121 -6.42 -10.35 10.57
C PHE A 121 -7.24 -11.59 10.90
N GLY A 122 -8.31 -11.45 11.67
CA GLY A 122 -9.10 -12.54 12.24
C GLY A 122 -8.59 -12.96 13.63
N ASP A 123 -9.48 -13.58 14.41
CA ASP A 123 -9.20 -13.95 15.80
C ASP A 123 -8.03 -14.94 15.91
N ASP A 124 -7.95 -15.89 15.00
CA ASP A 124 -6.90 -16.91 15.01
C ASP A 124 -5.49 -16.32 14.96
N ILE A 125 -5.27 -15.32 14.11
CA ILE A 125 -3.99 -14.61 14.03
C ILE A 125 -3.73 -13.79 15.30
N VAL A 126 -4.73 -13.07 15.80
CA VAL A 126 -4.57 -12.21 16.98
C VAL A 126 -4.30 -13.01 18.23
N ASP A 127 -4.92 -14.18 18.35
CA ASP A 127 -4.78 -15.03 19.54
C ASP A 127 -3.50 -15.88 19.54
N HIS A 128 -2.89 -16.16 18.38
CA HIS A 128 -1.77 -17.11 18.30
C HIS A 128 -0.46 -16.53 17.76
N GLU A 129 -0.48 -15.36 17.11
CA GLU A 129 0.73 -14.74 16.55
C GLU A 129 1.20 -13.57 17.40
N LYS A 130 2.51 -13.30 17.34
CA LYS A 130 3.08 -12.10 17.96
C LYS A 130 2.79 -10.89 17.08
N ILE A 131 2.07 -9.91 17.61
CA ILE A 131 1.77 -8.67 16.91
C ILE A 131 2.44 -7.51 17.64
N SER A 132 3.05 -6.61 16.89
CA SER A 132 3.61 -5.34 17.36
C SER A 132 3.10 -4.21 16.49
N VAL A 133 2.93 -3.04 17.08
CA VAL A 133 2.51 -1.82 16.36
C VAL A 133 3.69 -0.85 16.32
N ASN A 134 3.90 -0.19 15.20
CA ASN A 134 4.91 0.86 15.09
C ASN A 134 4.41 2.17 15.71
N HIS A 135 5.19 2.79 16.59
CA HIS A 135 4.83 4.04 17.27
C HIS A 135 5.79 5.16 16.84
N ALA A 136 5.52 5.81 15.70
CA ALA A 136 6.43 6.74 15.04
C ALA A 136 6.98 7.88 15.93
N PHE A 137 6.33 8.18 17.04
CA PHE A 137 6.73 9.22 18.00
C PHE A 137 7.52 8.70 19.20
N GLN A 138 7.72 7.39 19.35
CA GLN A 138 8.51 6.76 20.42
C GLN A 138 9.93 6.49 19.93
N ASN A 139 10.80 7.50 20.01
CA ASN A 139 12.14 7.47 19.40
C ASN A 139 13.02 6.29 19.85
N GLU A 140 12.80 5.74 21.04
CA GLU A 140 13.51 4.57 21.56
C GLU A 140 13.24 3.28 20.76
N GLU A 141 12.15 3.20 20.03
CA GLU A 141 11.84 2.06 19.16
C GLU A 141 12.66 2.05 17.87
N PHE A 142 13.36 3.15 17.56
CA PHE A 142 14.05 3.31 16.29
C PHE A 142 15.57 3.29 16.44
N ALA A 143 16.23 2.97 15.34
CA ALA A 143 17.68 3.16 15.20
C ALA A 143 17.98 3.85 13.88
N PHE A 144 19.04 4.68 13.91
CA PHE A 144 19.59 5.29 12.72
C PHE A 144 20.21 4.24 11.80
N VAL A 145 19.91 4.30 10.51
CA VAL A 145 20.41 3.38 9.49
C VAL A 145 21.40 4.07 8.56
N ARG A 146 20.99 5.19 7.97
CA ARG A 146 21.81 5.99 7.04
C ARG A 146 21.14 7.31 6.68
N GLU A 147 21.84 8.12 5.90
CA GLU A 147 21.25 9.24 5.15
C GLU A 147 20.57 8.75 3.88
N LEU A 148 19.40 9.33 3.56
CA LEU A 148 18.64 9.12 2.33
C LEU A 148 19.14 10.03 1.20
N PRO A 149 18.83 9.78 -0.07
CA PRO A 149 19.18 10.64 -1.21
C PRO A 149 18.76 12.09 -1.05
N SER A 150 17.65 12.37 -0.37
CA SER A 150 17.19 13.74 -0.04
C SER A 150 18.05 14.48 0.98
N GLY A 151 18.93 13.77 1.72
CA GLY A 151 19.67 14.24 2.87
C GLY A 151 18.96 14.01 4.21
N ALA A 152 17.76 13.41 4.22
CA ALA A 152 17.04 13.06 5.43
C ALA A 152 17.71 11.88 6.16
N GLU A 153 17.65 11.88 7.50
CA GLU A 153 18.09 10.74 8.30
C GLU A 153 17.04 9.63 8.26
N LEU A 154 17.48 8.41 7.96
CA LEU A 154 16.62 7.21 8.00
C LEU A 154 16.69 6.56 9.39
N TRP A 155 15.59 6.63 10.12
CA TRP A 155 15.37 5.95 11.39
C TRP A 155 14.28 4.90 11.25
N VAL A 156 14.61 3.64 11.47
CA VAL A 156 13.69 2.50 11.26
C VAL A 156 13.50 1.73 12.55
N ASN A 157 12.32 1.15 12.71
CA ASN A 157 11.95 0.32 13.85
C ASN A 157 12.96 -0.81 14.07
N ARG A 158 13.44 -0.95 15.30
CA ARG A 158 14.49 -1.91 15.69
C ARG A 158 14.10 -3.37 15.44
N LEU A 159 12.81 -3.70 15.45
CA LEU A 159 12.35 -5.06 15.14
C LEU A 159 12.75 -5.46 13.71
N ALA A 160 12.57 -4.57 12.74
CA ALA A 160 12.95 -4.82 11.35
C ALA A 160 14.47 -4.94 11.15
N LEU A 161 15.27 -4.21 11.96
CA LEU A 161 16.73 -4.27 11.90
C LEU A 161 17.32 -5.49 12.60
N GLY A 162 16.59 -6.09 13.53
CA GLY A 162 17.02 -7.22 14.34
C GLY A 162 16.55 -8.59 13.83
N CYS A 163 15.92 -8.67 12.65
CA CYS A 163 15.42 -9.92 12.11
C CYS A 163 16.39 -10.57 11.09
N ASP A 164 16.23 -11.88 10.89
CA ASP A 164 16.97 -12.64 9.88
C ASP A 164 16.29 -12.61 8.50
N LEU A 165 14.96 -12.41 8.50
CA LEU A 165 14.12 -12.33 7.31
C LEU A 165 13.07 -11.22 7.49
N LEU A 166 13.11 -10.23 6.61
CA LEU A 166 12.15 -9.14 6.54
C LEU A 166 11.25 -9.31 5.33
N VAL A 167 9.96 -9.52 5.60
CA VAL A 167 8.91 -9.71 4.60
C VAL A 167 7.91 -8.58 4.72
N THR A 168 7.36 -8.09 3.63
CA THR A 168 6.28 -7.10 3.68
C THR A 168 5.08 -7.51 2.84
N GLU A 169 3.89 -7.15 3.28
CA GLU A 169 2.69 -7.22 2.46
C GLU A 169 2.06 -5.84 2.25
N GLY A 170 1.28 -5.71 1.21
CA GLY A 170 0.59 -4.48 0.89
C GLY A 170 -0.25 -4.58 -0.37
N PHE A 171 -0.75 -3.45 -0.84
CA PHE A 171 -1.47 -3.37 -2.11
C PHE A 171 -0.96 -2.21 -2.96
N ILE A 172 -1.14 -2.31 -4.27
CA ILE A 172 -0.68 -1.32 -5.23
C ILE A 172 -1.89 -0.55 -5.76
N GLU A 173 -1.85 0.76 -5.59
CA GLU A 173 -2.78 1.72 -6.18
C GLU A 173 -2.02 2.98 -6.61
N PRO A 174 -2.53 3.80 -7.54
CA PRO A 174 -1.98 5.12 -7.82
C PRO A 174 -1.95 5.98 -6.55
N HIS A 175 -0.88 6.77 -6.38
CA HIS A 175 -0.70 7.61 -5.20
C HIS A 175 -0.29 9.02 -5.58
N PHE A 176 -0.97 10.03 -5.05
CA PHE A 176 -0.94 11.41 -5.51
C PHE A 176 0.43 12.12 -5.44
N PHE A 177 1.38 11.69 -4.62
CA PHE A 177 2.76 12.20 -4.63
C PHE A 177 3.85 11.12 -4.69
N ALA A 178 3.58 9.89 -4.26
CA ALA A 178 4.58 8.81 -4.28
C ALA A 178 4.52 7.95 -5.56
N GLY A 179 3.72 8.35 -6.54
CA GLY A 179 3.46 7.62 -7.77
C GLY A 179 2.51 6.44 -7.57
N PHE A 180 2.92 5.45 -6.79
CA PHE A 180 2.12 4.27 -6.41
C PHE A 180 2.36 3.90 -4.96
N SER A 181 1.39 3.18 -4.36
CA SER A 181 1.52 2.50 -3.07
C SER A 181 2.24 1.16 -3.20
N GLY A 182 2.32 0.41 -2.11
CA GLY A 182 2.95 -0.92 -2.05
C GLY A 182 4.48 -0.89 -1.96
N GLY A 183 5.07 -2.10 -1.94
CA GLY A 183 6.51 -2.35 -1.91
C GLY A 183 7.24 -1.57 -0.82
N ARG A 184 8.12 -0.69 -1.23
CA ARG A 184 8.98 0.16 -0.37
C ARG A 184 8.20 0.99 0.67
N LYS A 185 6.90 1.28 0.45
CA LYS A 185 6.10 2.09 1.39
C LYS A 185 5.83 1.39 2.72
N SER A 186 5.93 0.09 2.79
CA SER A 186 5.84 -0.65 4.06
C SER A 186 6.99 -0.28 5.01
N ILE A 187 8.13 0.18 4.48
CA ILE A 187 9.28 0.65 5.26
C ILE A 187 9.18 2.16 5.51
N LEU A 188 9.18 2.98 4.45
CA LEU A 188 9.03 4.43 4.55
C LEU A 188 7.74 4.84 3.80
N PRO A 189 6.72 5.35 4.50
CA PRO A 189 6.70 5.81 5.90
C PRO A 189 6.42 4.72 6.95
N GLY A 190 6.05 3.49 6.54
CA GLY A 190 5.34 2.51 7.35
C GLY A 190 5.90 2.24 8.74
N ILE A 191 7.21 1.97 8.85
CA ILE A 191 7.90 1.61 10.09
C ILE A 191 9.09 2.54 10.40
N CYS A 192 9.02 3.78 9.92
CA CYS A 192 9.98 4.83 10.25
C CYS A 192 9.47 5.73 11.38
N ASN A 193 10.39 6.47 12.03
CA ASN A 193 10.02 7.48 13.01
C ASN A 193 9.42 8.73 12.35
N ALA A 194 8.80 9.59 13.16
CA ALA A 194 8.11 10.78 12.68
C ALA A 194 9.05 11.77 11.98
N ALA A 195 10.29 11.90 12.42
CA ALA A 195 11.26 12.79 11.79
C ALA A 195 11.56 12.36 10.34
N THR A 196 11.91 11.10 10.12
CA THR A 196 12.15 10.55 8.78
C THR A 196 10.93 10.71 7.86
N VAL A 197 9.73 10.43 8.39
CA VAL A 197 8.49 10.56 7.59
C VAL A 197 8.23 12.01 7.20
N ASN A 198 8.37 12.96 8.12
CA ASN A 198 8.13 14.38 7.86
C ASN A 198 9.11 14.95 6.83
N GLU A 199 10.38 14.55 6.86
CA GLU A 199 11.36 14.97 5.85
C GLU A 199 11.03 14.41 4.47
N ASN A 200 10.73 13.10 4.36
CA ASN A 200 10.34 12.50 3.08
C ASN A 200 9.03 13.09 2.53
N HIS A 201 8.10 13.47 3.40
CA HIS A 201 6.82 14.10 3.04
C HIS A 201 6.86 15.64 3.18
N SER A 202 8.05 16.25 3.13
CA SER A 202 8.21 17.69 3.23
C SER A 202 7.65 18.42 2.01
N TYR A 203 7.35 19.71 2.18
CA TYR A 203 6.93 20.57 1.07
C TYR A 203 7.92 20.51 -0.10
N LYS A 204 9.24 20.53 0.19
CA LYS A 204 10.29 20.42 -0.83
C LYS A 204 10.15 19.15 -1.66
N ALA A 205 9.92 18.02 -1.04
CA ALA A 205 9.77 16.73 -1.72
C ALA A 205 8.45 16.65 -2.50
N ILE A 206 7.33 17.07 -1.89
CA ILE A 206 6.00 17.01 -2.50
C ILE A 206 5.85 18.00 -3.66
N SER A 207 6.50 19.18 -3.60
CA SER A 207 6.44 20.19 -4.68
C SER A 207 7.27 19.85 -5.91
N SER A 208 8.03 18.75 -5.91
CA SER A 208 8.74 18.29 -7.11
C SER A 208 7.73 17.96 -8.22
N PRO A 209 8.00 18.37 -9.47
CA PRO A 209 7.13 18.06 -10.62
C PRO A 209 7.01 16.55 -10.90
N PHE A 210 7.92 15.75 -10.36
CA PHE A 210 7.89 14.28 -10.43
C PHE A 210 7.10 13.64 -9.29
N SER A 211 6.82 14.36 -8.20
CA SER A 211 6.03 13.88 -7.07
C SER A 211 4.53 13.97 -7.39
N THR A 212 4.08 13.12 -8.31
CA THR A 212 2.70 13.10 -8.79
C THR A 212 2.19 11.69 -9.06
N THR A 213 0.89 11.57 -9.25
CA THR A 213 0.20 10.28 -9.47
C THR A 213 0.80 9.51 -10.65
N GLY A 214 1.15 8.26 -10.41
CA GLY A 214 1.63 7.35 -11.46
C GLY A 214 3.10 7.53 -11.86
N VAL A 215 3.84 8.49 -11.28
CA VAL A 215 5.23 8.77 -11.61
C VAL A 215 6.16 8.19 -10.53
N LEU A 216 7.06 7.28 -10.93
CA LEU A 216 8.11 6.72 -10.09
C LEU A 216 9.48 7.28 -10.48
N GLU A 217 9.75 7.38 -11.76
CA GLU A 217 11.02 7.85 -12.29
C GLU A 217 11.26 9.32 -11.90
N HIS A 218 12.45 9.61 -11.37
CA HIS A 218 12.84 10.95 -10.86
C HIS A 218 11.97 11.48 -9.71
N ASN A 219 11.11 10.67 -9.12
CA ASN A 219 10.29 11.05 -7.98
C ASN A 219 11.13 10.95 -6.69
N PRO A 220 11.52 12.09 -6.06
CA PRO A 220 12.44 12.08 -4.93
C PRO A 220 11.87 11.32 -3.72
N ILE A 221 10.54 11.31 -3.56
CA ILE A 221 9.87 10.58 -2.50
C ILE A 221 10.01 9.08 -2.72
N HIS A 222 9.81 8.62 -3.96
CA HIS A 222 10.00 7.22 -4.33
C HIS A 222 11.45 6.77 -4.17
N GLU A 223 12.41 7.57 -4.60
CA GLU A 223 13.83 7.27 -4.50
C GLU A 223 14.28 7.07 -3.05
N ASP A 224 13.87 7.95 -2.15
CA ASP A 224 14.11 7.80 -0.70
C ASP A 224 13.48 6.51 -0.15
N MET A 225 12.24 6.21 -0.53
CA MET A 225 11.53 5.01 -0.08
C MET A 225 12.21 3.72 -0.55
N VAL A 226 12.70 3.67 -1.78
CA VAL A 226 13.46 2.54 -2.31
C VAL A 226 14.78 2.40 -1.57
N CYS A 227 15.50 3.51 -1.39
CA CYS A 227 16.75 3.54 -0.62
C CYS A 227 16.53 3.01 0.81
N ALA A 228 15.47 3.44 1.49
CA ALA A 228 15.12 2.99 2.83
C ALA A 228 14.86 1.47 2.88
N ALA A 229 14.04 0.96 1.96
CA ALA A 229 13.69 -0.47 1.93
C ALA A 229 14.89 -1.38 1.59
N ARG A 230 15.77 -0.92 0.71
CA ARG A 230 17.05 -1.60 0.43
C ARG A 230 17.99 -1.58 1.64
N ALA A 231 18.07 -0.44 2.33
CA ALA A 231 18.97 -0.28 3.47
C ALA A 231 18.63 -1.21 4.64
N VAL A 232 17.36 -1.56 4.82
CA VAL A 232 16.91 -2.52 5.83
C VAL A 232 16.80 -3.95 5.30
N ASN A 233 17.21 -4.18 4.04
CA ASN A 233 17.25 -5.48 3.39
C ASN A 233 15.88 -6.19 3.38
N VAL A 234 14.85 -5.57 2.81
CA VAL A 234 13.58 -6.25 2.53
C VAL A 234 13.86 -7.39 1.53
N GLN A 235 13.65 -8.62 1.95
CA GLN A 235 14.03 -9.82 1.17
C GLN A 235 12.88 -10.37 0.35
N PHE A 236 11.64 -10.06 0.70
CA PHE A 236 10.47 -10.55 0.00
C PHE A 236 9.27 -9.61 0.20
N ILE A 237 8.52 -9.39 -0.86
CA ILE A 237 7.25 -8.67 -0.80
C ILE A 237 6.10 -9.53 -1.32
N LEU A 238 4.89 -9.32 -0.78
CA LEU A 238 3.62 -9.72 -1.41
C LEU A 238 2.77 -8.47 -1.58
N ASN A 239 2.47 -8.12 -2.81
CA ASN A 239 1.56 -7.00 -3.10
C ASN A 239 0.38 -7.48 -3.94
N VAL A 240 -0.80 -6.98 -3.64
CA VAL A 240 -2.03 -7.28 -4.37
C VAL A 240 -2.56 -6.06 -5.09
N ALA A 241 -3.29 -6.26 -6.18
CA ALA A 241 -4.14 -5.27 -6.80
C ALA A 241 -5.60 -5.59 -6.48
N LEU A 242 -6.40 -4.54 -6.24
CA LEU A 242 -7.78 -4.65 -5.79
C LEU A 242 -8.74 -4.02 -6.80
N ASN A 243 -9.97 -4.55 -6.89
CA ASN A 243 -11.10 -3.89 -7.55
C ASN A 243 -11.82 -2.91 -6.59
N ALA A 244 -12.91 -2.30 -7.04
CA ALA A 244 -13.70 -1.37 -6.24
C ALA A 244 -14.30 -2.02 -4.98
N GLU A 245 -14.66 -3.31 -5.06
CA GLU A 245 -15.18 -4.11 -3.95
C GLU A 245 -14.09 -4.60 -2.98
N LYS A 246 -12.83 -4.16 -3.17
CA LYS A 246 -11.64 -4.54 -2.38
C LYS A 246 -11.28 -6.03 -2.48
N GLN A 247 -11.70 -6.68 -3.55
CA GLN A 247 -11.32 -8.05 -3.85
C GLN A 247 -9.98 -8.08 -4.59
N VAL A 248 -9.16 -9.09 -4.31
CA VAL A 248 -7.88 -9.30 -5.01
C VAL A 248 -8.15 -9.72 -6.46
N ILE A 249 -7.62 -8.93 -7.39
CA ILE A 249 -7.70 -9.20 -8.83
C ILE A 249 -6.34 -9.62 -9.43
N ALA A 250 -5.24 -9.35 -8.74
CA ALA A 250 -3.91 -9.84 -9.08
C ALA A 250 -3.01 -9.83 -7.84
N ALA A 251 -1.96 -10.67 -7.85
CA ALA A 251 -0.95 -10.72 -6.81
C ALA A 251 0.46 -10.76 -7.42
N PHE A 252 1.40 -10.10 -6.76
CA PHE A 252 2.80 -9.97 -7.17
C PHE A 252 3.68 -10.21 -5.95
N ALA A 253 4.51 -11.26 -6.01
CA ALA A 253 5.37 -11.64 -4.91
C ALA A 253 6.82 -11.77 -5.39
N GLY A 254 7.77 -11.50 -4.49
CA GLY A 254 9.18 -11.68 -4.81
C GLY A 254 10.06 -10.51 -4.38
N ASP A 255 11.02 -10.15 -5.24
CA ASP A 255 11.95 -9.05 -5.03
C ASP A 255 11.25 -7.70 -4.86
N LEU A 256 11.78 -6.88 -3.97
CA LEU A 256 11.22 -5.58 -3.58
C LEU A 256 10.85 -4.69 -4.78
N GLU A 257 11.70 -4.63 -5.80
CA GLU A 257 11.50 -3.72 -6.92
C GLU A 257 10.86 -4.43 -8.10
N GLN A 258 11.37 -5.58 -8.51
CA GLN A 258 10.87 -6.29 -9.70
C GLN A 258 9.40 -6.72 -9.54
N ALA A 259 9.02 -7.25 -8.37
CA ALA A 259 7.64 -7.62 -8.11
C ALA A 259 6.73 -6.38 -7.99
N HIS A 260 7.22 -5.30 -7.35
CA HIS A 260 6.49 -4.04 -7.27
C HIS A 260 6.29 -3.41 -8.66
N GLU A 261 7.33 -3.32 -9.49
CA GLU A 261 7.25 -2.77 -10.85
C GLU A 261 6.29 -3.55 -11.75
N LYS A 262 6.27 -4.89 -11.61
CA LYS A 262 5.31 -5.72 -12.33
C LYS A 262 3.88 -5.39 -11.92
N GLY A 263 3.64 -5.24 -10.61
CA GLY A 263 2.34 -4.84 -10.07
C GLY A 263 1.95 -3.42 -10.47
N VAL A 264 2.89 -2.47 -10.44
CA VAL A 264 2.67 -1.09 -10.92
C VAL A 264 2.28 -1.08 -12.39
N SER A 265 2.95 -1.86 -13.24
CA SER A 265 2.63 -1.96 -14.67
C SER A 265 1.22 -2.49 -14.90
N PHE A 266 0.81 -3.51 -14.13
CA PHE A 266 -0.55 -4.06 -14.17
C PHE A 266 -1.58 -3.02 -13.75
N VAL A 267 -1.42 -2.41 -12.57
CA VAL A 267 -2.35 -1.41 -12.04
C VAL A 267 -2.44 -0.20 -12.96
N ARG A 268 -1.31 0.28 -13.50
CA ARG A 268 -1.28 1.39 -14.47
C ARG A 268 -2.12 1.08 -15.69
N SER A 269 -2.05 -0.13 -16.24
CA SER A 269 -2.83 -0.52 -17.43
C SER A 269 -4.34 -0.47 -17.20
N LEU A 270 -4.79 -0.68 -15.96
CA LEU A 270 -6.20 -0.64 -15.57
C LEU A 270 -6.67 0.74 -15.08
N ALA A 271 -5.80 1.47 -14.39
CA ALA A 271 -6.14 2.78 -13.79
C ALA A 271 -5.98 3.94 -14.78
N GLN A 272 -5.17 3.80 -15.82
CA GLN A 272 -4.93 4.86 -16.78
C GLN A 272 -6.14 5.07 -17.69
N CYS A 273 -6.65 6.32 -17.73
CA CYS A 273 -7.75 6.73 -18.60
C CYS A 273 -7.33 7.93 -19.46
N PRO A 274 -8.03 8.18 -20.61
CA PRO A 274 -7.81 9.39 -21.38
C PRO A 274 -8.04 10.65 -20.56
N CYS A 275 -7.17 11.65 -20.73
CA CYS A 275 -7.34 12.94 -20.07
C CYS A 275 -8.62 13.62 -20.57
N THR A 276 -9.46 14.04 -19.63
CA THR A 276 -10.70 14.79 -19.92
C THR A 276 -10.83 15.91 -18.90
N THR A 277 -11.03 17.14 -19.35
CA THR A 277 -11.20 18.30 -18.47
C THR A 277 -12.66 18.75 -18.43
N GLY A 278 -13.13 19.16 -17.28
CA GLY A 278 -14.47 19.69 -17.04
C GLY A 278 -14.44 21.03 -16.31
N ASP A 279 -15.55 21.76 -16.36
CA ASP A 279 -15.76 23.00 -15.57
C ASP A 279 -16.03 22.69 -14.10
N ILE A 280 -16.67 21.55 -13.85
CA ILE A 280 -16.95 21.00 -12.53
C ILE A 280 -16.52 19.54 -12.53
N VAL A 281 -15.70 19.15 -11.56
CA VAL A 281 -15.27 17.77 -11.34
C VAL A 281 -15.76 17.32 -9.99
N ILE A 282 -16.50 16.22 -9.97
CA ILE A 282 -17.02 15.59 -8.73
C ILE A 282 -16.29 14.28 -8.57
N THR A 283 -15.74 14.05 -7.40
CA THR A 283 -14.96 12.86 -7.07
C THR A 283 -15.30 12.33 -5.68
N SER A 284 -14.96 11.07 -5.43
CA SER A 284 -15.02 10.42 -4.14
C SER A 284 -13.69 9.79 -3.81
N ASN A 285 -13.41 9.62 -2.53
CA ASN A 285 -12.20 8.91 -2.08
C ASN A 285 -12.37 7.36 -2.08
N GLY A 286 -13.45 6.85 -2.67
CA GLY A 286 -13.69 5.42 -2.86
C GLY A 286 -14.33 4.70 -1.66
N GLY A 287 -14.91 5.43 -0.70
CA GLY A 287 -15.59 4.87 0.47
C GLY A 287 -14.63 4.35 1.54
N TYR A 288 -15.18 3.63 2.51
CA TYR A 288 -14.43 3.06 3.64
C TYR A 288 -13.35 2.04 3.17
N PRO A 289 -12.14 2.03 3.73
CA PRO A 289 -11.66 2.87 4.85
C PRO A 289 -11.03 4.22 4.44
N LEU A 290 -11.00 4.59 3.17
CA LEU A 290 -10.25 5.73 2.66
C LEU A 290 -10.91 7.10 2.96
N ASP A 291 -12.19 7.12 3.25
CA ASP A 291 -12.95 8.33 3.57
C ASP A 291 -13.32 8.49 5.06
N GLN A 292 -12.65 7.72 5.95
CA GLN A 292 -12.86 7.83 7.41
C GLN A 292 -12.55 9.21 7.97
N ASN A 293 -11.63 9.93 7.34
CA ASN A 293 -11.19 11.25 7.79
C ASN A 293 -10.63 12.08 6.64
N LEU A 294 -10.44 13.36 6.91
CA LEU A 294 -9.97 14.32 5.91
C LEU A 294 -8.54 14.08 5.44
N TYR A 295 -7.71 13.37 6.20
CA TYR A 295 -6.30 13.10 5.89
C TYR A 295 -6.09 12.35 4.57
N GLN A 296 -7.02 11.46 4.20
CA GLN A 296 -6.95 10.71 2.95
C GLN A 296 -7.60 11.44 1.76
N SER A 297 -8.42 12.46 2.01
CA SER A 297 -9.18 13.20 0.97
C SER A 297 -8.30 13.85 -0.10
N PRO A 298 -7.04 14.31 0.16
CA PRO A 298 -6.17 14.85 -0.86
C PRO A 298 -5.94 13.93 -2.07
N LYS A 299 -6.09 12.61 -1.90
CA LYS A 299 -5.98 11.64 -3.02
C LYS A 299 -7.05 11.89 -4.09
N ALA A 300 -8.30 12.04 -3.65
CA ALA A 300 -9.42 12.32 -4.55
C ALA A 300 -9.30 13.73 -5.15
N VAL A 301 -8.91 14.72 -4.33
CA VAL A 301 -8.72 16.11 -4.78
C VAL A 301 -7.65 16.21 -5.86
N ALA A 302 -6.49 15.58 -5.69
CA ALA A 302 -5.41 15.58 -6.69
C ALA A 302 -5.84 14.93 -8.01
N THR A 303 -6.68 13.88 -7.96
CA THR A 303 -7.24 13.28 -9.15
C THR A 303 -8.24 14.22 -9.84
N ALA A 304 -9.08 14.91 -9.06
CA ALA A 304 -10.03 15.89 -9.59
C ALA A 304 -9.32 17.09 -10.22
N GLU A 305 -8.25 17.60 -9.56
CA GLU A 305 -7.44 18.71 -10.08
C GLU A 305 -6.91 18.42 -11.49
N ALA A 306 -6.39 17.20 -11.72
CA ALA A 306 -5.90 16.78 -13.04
C ALA A 306 -6.99 16.78 -14.12
N CYS A 307 -8.26 16.76 -13.75
CA CYS A 307 -9.42 16.77 -14.65
C CYS A 307 -10.19 18.10 -14.63
N CYS A 308 -9.79 19.06 -13.81
CA CYS A 308 -10.43 20.37 -13.71
C CYS A 308 -9.68 21.39 -14.59
N ARG A 309 -10.43 22.16 -15.37
CA ARG A 309 -9.82 23.29 -16.11
C ARG A 309 -9.45 24.43 -15.17
N GLU A 310 -8.57 25.31 -15.60
CA GLU A 310 -8.28 26.55 -14.89
C GLU A 310 -9.56 27.39 -14.71
N GLY A 311 -9.85 27.78 -13.48
CA GLY A 311 -11.07 28.51 -13.10
C GLY A 311 -12.32 27.64 -12.94
N GLY A 312 -12.18 26.33 -12.97
CA GLY A 312 -13.25 25.36 -12.71
C GLY A 312 -13.44 25.06 -11.21
#